data_630545b0ff6cb46c32560a64dc2c8b33
#
_entry.id   630545b0ff6cb46c32560a64dc2c8b33
#
_cell.length_a   1.000
_cell.length_b   1.000
_cell.length_c   1.000
_cell.angle_alpha   90.00
_cell.angle_beta   90.00
_cell.angle_gamma   90.00
#
_symmetry.space_group_name_H-M   'P 1'
#
loop_
_entity.id
_entity.type
_entity.pdbx_description
1 polymer ?
#
loop_
_entity_poly.entity_id
_entity_poly.type
_entity_poly.pdbx_seq_one_letter_code
_entity_poly.pdbx_strand_id
1 'polypeptide(L)'
;MSIEARQPAPAEPAFPEPTVLRTARLQLRPMRPSDADALYAILTEPEVLRHWDTPAWPDVAHAREFIVDEQRALAEGESITLGIYRDDPPRLIGECLLFAVDWQAGRAELGLALAPGAWGHGYLQEAAGALLAYGFDGLHLRRIEAEINVGNAAAARALERLGFQREGVLRERWAVNGSISDAAVYGLLAREWAARSVD
;
A
#
# COMPACT_ATOMS: atom_id res chain seq x y z
N MET A 1 -50.59 -1.45 -1.89
CA MET A 1 -49.23 -1.85 -1.46
C MET A 1 -48.29 -1.49 -2.63
N SER A 2 -47.70 -0.31 -2.57
CA SER A 2 -46.77 0.17 -3.61
C SER A 2 -45.42 -0.44 -3.34
N ILE A 3 -44.93 -1.19 -4.32
CA ILE A 3 -43.54 -1.70 -4.29
C ILE A 3 -42.67 -0.49 -4.67
N GLU A 4 -42.02 0.13 -3.68
CA GLU A 4 -40.94 1.10 -3.94
C GLU A 4 -39.84 0.40 -4.75
N ALA A 5 -39.61 0.88 -5.95
CA ALA A 5 -38.51 0.44 -6.79
C ALA A 5 -37.22 0.74 -6.04
N ARG A 6 -36.49 -0.32 -5.65
CA ARG A 6 -35.17 -0.25 -5.08
C ARG A 6 -34.29 0.53 -6.07
N GLN A 7 -33.79 1.70 -5.66
CA GLN A 7 -32.77 2.41 -6.43
C GLN A 7 -31.60 1.45 -6.70
N PRO A 8 -31.09 1.40 -7.93
CA PRO A 8 -29.87 0.63 -8.20
C PRO A 8 -28.77 1.11 -7.25
N ALA A 9 -28.05 0.18 -6.66
CA ALA A 9 -26.89 0.51 -5.86
C ALA A 9 -25.97 1.43 -6.71
N PRO A 10 -25.37 2.48 -6.12
CA PRO A 10 -24.39 3.28 -6.83
C PRO A 10 -23.34 2.34 -7.41
N ALA A 11 -22.95 2.56 -8.68
CA ALA A 11 -21.88 1.80 -9.29
C ALA A 11 -20.67 1.86 -8.34
N GLU A 12 -20.08 0.70 -8.02
CA GLU A 12 -18.91 0.64 -7.16
C GLU A 12 -17.84 1.57 -7.74
N PRO A 13 -17.28 2.49 -6.94
CA PRO A 13 -16.30 3.42 -7.44
C PRO A 13 -15.05 2.63 -7.87
N ALA A 14 -14.74 2.65 -9.15
CA ALA A 14 -13.53 2.08 -9.69
C ALA A 14 -12.37 3.09 -9.53
N PHE A 15 -11.14 2.58 -9.40
CA PHE A 15 -9.96 3.44 -9.46
C PHE A 15 -9.86 4.13 -10.82
N PRO A 16 -9.65 5.46 -10.89
CA PRO A 16 -9.50 6.17 -12.16
C PRO A 16 -8.31 5.64 -12.97
N GLU A 17 -8.51 5.35 -14.26
CA GLU A 17 -7.47 4.90 -15.17
C GLU A 17 -6.94 6.05 -16.05
N PRO A 18 -5.65 5.97 -16.46
CA PRO A 18 -4.57 5.10 -15.97
C PRO A 18 -3.97 5.65 -14.67
N THR A 19 -3.86 4.80 -13.65
CA THR A 19 -3.26 5.23 -12.37
C THR A 19 -1.74 5.21 -12.47
N VAL A 20 -1.15 6.31 -12.84
CA VAL A 20 0.30 6.53 -12.84
C VAL A 20 0.60 7.78 -12.02
N LEU A 21 1.26 7.60 -10.88
CA LEU A 21 1.67 8.70 -10.02
C LEU A 21 3.14 9.02 -10.29
N ARG A 22 3.46 10.30 -10.44
CA ARG A 22 4.83 10.78 -10.69
C ARG A 22 5.26 11.69 -9.56
N THR A 23 6.49 11.52 -9.15
CA THR A 23 7.15 12.36 -8.15
C THR A 23 8.43 12.96 -8.76
N ALA A 24 9.25 13.61 -7.95
CA ALA A 24 10.52 14.17 -8.43
C ALA A 24 11.53 13.11 -8.90
N ARG A 25 11.48 11.88 -8.34
CA ARG A 25 12.49 10.83 -8.58
C ARG A 25 11.89 9.47 -8.89
N LEU A 26 10.55 9.33 -8.77
CA LEU A 26 9.87 8.04 -8.85
C LEU A 26 8.70 8.10 -9.82
N GLN A 27 8.43 6.94 -10.43
CA GLN A 27 7.18 6.64 -11.09
C GLN A 27 6.50 5.47 -10.37
N LEU A 28 5.27 5.66 -9.95
CA LEU A 28 4.43 4.60 -9.37
C LEU A 28 3.39 4.22 -10.41
N ARG A 29 3.38 2.97 -10.83
CA ARG A 29 2.45 2.47 -11.86
C ARG A 29 2.08 1.00 -11.61
N PRO A 30 0.96 0.52 -12.13
CA PRO A 30 0.66 -0.90 -12.14
C PRO A 30 1.83 -1.70 -12.71
N MET A 31 2.18 -2.79 -12.03
CA MET A 31 3.25 -3.68 -12.46
C MET A 31 2.82 -4.48 -13.69
N ARG A 32 3.80 -4.93 -14.47
CA ARG A 32 3.63 -5.81 -15.63
C ARG A 32 4.18 -7.19 -15.33
N PRO A 33 3.72 -8.25 -16.00
CA PRO A 33 4.30 -9.58 -15.80
C PRO A 33 5.82 -9.65 -16.00
N SER A 34 6.41 -8.72 -16.80
CA SER A 34 7.86 -8.58 -16.95
C SER A 34 8.58 -8.08 -15.72
N ASP A 35 7.87 -7.52 -14.74
CA ASP A 35 8.44 -7.00 -13.49
C ASP A 35 8.57 -8.12 -12.42
N ALA A 36 8.04 -9.32 -12.69
CA ALA A 36 7.93 -10.41 -11.72
C ALA A 36 9.26 -10.85 -11.12
N ASP A 37 10.32 -10.97 -11.92
CA ASP A 37 11.64 -11.39 -11.41
C ASP A 37 12.20 -10.35 -10.42
N ALA A 38 12.02 -9.05 -10.71
CA ALA A 38 12.46 -7.98 -9.83
C ALA A 38 11.60 -7.91 -8.55
N LEU A 39 10.29 -8.07 -8.67
CA LEU A 39 9.37 -8.09 -7.53
C LEU A 39 9.66 -9.27 -6.62
N TYR A 40 9.81 -10.47 -7.19
CA TYR A 40 10.19 -11.68 -6.45
C TYR A 40 11.48 -11.47 -5.65
N ALA A 41 12.52 -10.93 -6.28
CA ALA A 41 13.78 -10.66 -5.61
C ALA A 41 13.63 -9.69 -4.42
N ILE A 42 12.72 -8.71 -4.51
CA ILE A 42 12.47 -7.75 -3.43
C ILE A 42 11.68 -8.41 -2.28
N LEU A 43 10.57 -9.10 -2.60
CA LEU A 43 9.65 -9.63 -1.60
C LEU A 43 10.08 -10.99 -1.01
N THR A 44 11.19 -11.55 -1.47
CA THR A 44 11.84 -12.72 -0.85
C THR A 44 13.14 -12.38 -0.12
N GLU A 45 13.53 -11.11 -0.13
CA GLU A 45 14.71 -10.64 0.60
C GLU A 45 14.52 -10.81 2.11
N PRO A 46 15.39 -11.54 2.83
CA PRO A 46 15.20 -11.82 4.27
C PRO A 46 15.07 -10.56 5.14
N GLU A 47 15.73 -9.47 4.79
CA GLU A 47 15.66 -8.21 5.51
C GLU A 47 14.29 -7.53 5.33
N VAL A 48 13.65 -7.66 4.16
CA VAL A 48 12.28 -7.19 3.88
C VAL A 48 11.27 -8.02 4.66
N LEU A 49 11.41 -9.35 4.58
CA LEU A 49 10.48 -10.29 5.23
C LEU A 49 10.55 -10.31 6.76
N ARG A 50 11.63 -9.80 7.36
CA ARG A 50 11.82 -9.83 8.82
C ARG A 50 10.63 -9.35 9.63
N HIS A 51 9.87 -8.40 9.09
CA HIS A 51 8.75 -7.75 9.76
C HIS A 51 7.43 -7.88 8.97
N TRP A 52 7.35 -8.85 8.06
CA TRP A 52 6.15 -9.10 7.28
C TRP A 52 5.25 -10.13 7.96
N ASP A 53 3.97 -10.09 7.60
CA ASP A 53 2.92 -10.98 8.09
C ASP A 53 2.71 -12.20 7.19
N THR A 54 3.49 -12.33 6.11
CA THR A 54 3.40 -13.43 5.15
C THR A 54 4.75 -14.14 4.97
N PRO A 55 4.75 -15.44 4.65
CA PRO A 55 5.97 -16.17 4.34
C PRO A 55 6.56 -15.74 2.99
N ALA A 56 7.84 -16.07 2.78
CA ALA A 56 8.49 -15.89 1.48
C ALA A 56 7.76 -16.65 0.37
N TRP A 57 7.64 -16.04 -0.80
CA TRP A 57 7.10 -16.71 -1.97
C TRP A 57 8.00 -17.87 -2.42
N PRO A 58 7.41 -18.99 -2.84
CA PRO A 58 8.17 -20.20 -3.18
C PRO A 58 9.00 -20.04 -4.46
N ASP A 59 8.50 -19.32 -5.43
CA ASP A 59 9.15 -19.11 -6.74
C ASP A 59 8.64 -17.83 -7.45
N VAL A 60 9.24 -17.52 -8.59
CA VAL A 60 8.88 -16.36 -9.42
C VAL A 60 7.52 -16.49 -10.10
N ALA A 61 6.97 -17.71 -10.26
CA ALA A 61 5.64 -17.89 -10.82
C ALA A 61 4.59 -17.28 -9.88
N HIS A 62 4.80 -17.38 -8.57
CA HIS A 62 3.97 -16.72 -7.57
C HIS A 62 3.93 -15.18 -7.73
N ALA A 63 5.08 -14.57 -8.03
CA ALA A 63 5.13 -13.14 -8.31
C ALA A 63 4.35 -12.76 -9.59
N ARG A 64 4.35 -13.62 -10.61
CA ARG A 64 3.56 -13.38 -11.84
C ARG A 64 2.06 -13.49 -11.58
N GLU A 65 1.63 -14.49 -10.81
CA GLU A 65 0.24 -14.67 -10.40
C GLU A 65 -0.21 -13.46 -9.56
N PHE A 66 0.57 -13.06 -8.58
CA PHE A 66 0.30 -11.87 -7.78
C PHE A 66 0.09 -10.61 -8.64
N ILE A 67 0.98 -10.34 -9.62
CA ILE A 67 0.82 -9.18 -10.51
C ILE A 67 -0.49 -9.25 -11.30
N VAL A 68 -0.88 -10.43 -11.79
CA VAL A 68 -2.13 -10.61 -12.53
C VAL A 68 -3.35 -10.39 -11.62
N ASP A 69 -3.30 -10.92 -10.41
CA ASP A 69 -4.37 -10.75 -9.42
C ASP A 69 -4.52 -9.28 -9.01
N GLU A 70 -3.42 -8.56 -8.79
CA GLU A 70 -3.46 -7.13 -8.47
C GLU A 70 -3.97 -6.26 -9.62
N GLN A 71 -3.67 -6.64 -10.88
CA GLN A 71 -4.27 -5.97 -12.03
C GLN A 71 -5.79 -6.18 -12.10
N ARG A 72 -6.27 -7.38 -11.74
CA ARG A 72 -7.69 -7.66 -11.64
C ARG A 72 -8.34 -6.88 -10.49
N ALA A 73 -7.76 -6.92 -9.29
CA ALA A 73 -8.26 -6.19 -8.12
C ALA A 73 -8.33 -4.68 -8.37
N LEU A 74 -7.36 -4.12 -9.14
CA LEU A 74 -7.41 -2.73 -9.59
C LEU A 74 -8.61 -2.47 -10.50
N ALA A 75 -8.87 -3.33 -11.47
CA ALA A 75 -9.99 -3.20 -12.40
C ALA A 75 -11.36 -3.38 -11.71
N GLU A 76 -11.41 -4.19 -10.66
CA GLU A 76 -12.60 -4.46 -9.85
C GLU A 76 -12.82 -3.43 -8.72
N GLY A 77 -11.87 -2.51 -8.52
CA GLY A 77 -11.97 -1.46 -7.48
C GLY A 77 -11.70 -1.96 -6.06
N GLU A 78 -11.07 -3.12 -5.90
CA GLU A 78 -10.81 -3.76 -4.60
C GLU A 78 -9.54 -3.25 -3.94
N SER A 79 -8.47 -3.11 -4.71
CA SER A 79 -7.17 -2.61 -4.27
C SER A 79 -6.44 -1.89 -5.40
N ILE A 80 -5.45 -1.07 -5.03
CA ILE A 80 -4.50 -0.50 -5.97
C ILE A 80 -3.09 -0.82 -5.51
N THR A 81 -2.37 -1.62 -6.29
CA THR A 81 -0.97 -1.97 -6.06
C THR A 81 -0.10 -1.41 -7.17
N LEU A 82 0.83 -0.54 -6.81
CA LEU A 82 1.73 0.14 -7.72
C LEU A 82 3.18 -0.27 -7.44
N GLY A 83 3.87 -0.69 -8.49
CA GLY A 83 5.32 -0.81 -8.43
C GLY A 83 5.96 0.57 -8.35
N ILE A 84 6.99 0.70 -7.52
CA ILE A 84 7.79 1.91 -7.34
C ILE A 84 9.02 1.81 -8.24
N TYR A 85 9.12 2.68 -9.24
CA TYR A 85 10.24 2.70 -10.19
C TYR A 85 11.06 3.96 -10.01
N ARG A 86 12.37 3.79 -9.95
CA ARG A 86 13.31 4.90 -10.08
C ARG A 86 13.53 5.19 -11.57
N ASP A 87 13.60 6.46 -11.96
CA ASP A 87 13.56 6.87 -13.36
C ASP A 87 14.85 6.60 -14.16
N ASP A 88 16.03 6.65 -13.57
CA ASP A 88 17.29 6.57 -14.32
C ASP A 88 18.32 5.60 -13.69
N PRO A 89 18.58 4.44 -14.33
CA PRO A 89 17.74 3.78 -15.34
C PRO A 89 16.44 3.27 -14.70
N PRO A 90 15.34 3.11 -15.48
CA PRO A 90 14.07 2.62 -14.97
C PRO A 90 14.24 1.25 -14.29
N ARG A 91 14.02 1.20 -12.97
CA ARG A 91 14.17 -0.01 -12.17
C ARG A 91 13.11 -0.09 -11.10
N LEU A 92 12.45 -1.24 -10.99
CA LEU A 92 11.59 -1.54 -9.86
C LEU A 92 12.43 -1.60 -8.58
N ILE A 93 12.06 -0.81 -7.58
CA ILE A 93 12.73 -0.74 -6.27
C ILE A 93 11.81 -1.07 -5.11
N GLY A 94 10.54 -1.35 -5.37
CA GLY A 94 9.57 -1.70 -4.36
C GLY A 94 8.14 -1.63 -4.88
N GLU A 95 7.20 -1.73 -3.97
CA GLU A 95 5.78 -1.56 -4.23
C GLU A 95 5.11 -0.74 -3.12
N CYS A 96 3.96 -0.16 -3.43
CA CYS A 96 3.06 0.47 -2.48
C CYS A 96 1.62 0.21 -2.89
N LEU A 97 0.74 0.06 -1.90
CA LEU A 97 -0.64 -0.32 -2.15
C LEU A 97 -1.62 0.33 -1.17
N LEU A 98 -2.85 0.54 -1.65
CA LEU A 98 -4.04 0.75 -0.82
C LEU A 98 -4.94 -0.47 -1.03
N PHE A 99 -5.20 -1.19 0.04
CA PHE A 99 -5.99 -2.43 0.06
C PHE A 99 -7.04 -2.38 1.17
N ALA A 100 -7.84 -3.42 1.32
CA ALA A 100 -8.97 -3.45 2.25
C ALA A 100 -9.86 -2.20 2.12
N VAL A 101 -10.10 -1.79 0.87
CA VAL A 101 -10.83 -0.56 0.57
C VAL A 101 -12.31 -0.74 0.93
N ASP A 102 -12.77 0.06 1.85
CA ASP A 102 -14.18 0.18 2.24
C ASP A 102 -14.71 1.52 1.70
N TRP A 103 -15.26 1.48 0.51
CA TRP A 103 -15.80 2.67 -0.16
C TRP A 103 -16.93 3.34 0.63
N GLN A 104 -17.76 2.54 1.33
CA GLN A 104 -18.86 3.07 2.12
C GLN A 104 -18.36 3.82 3.35
N ALA A 105 -17.36 3.27 4.02
CA ALA A 105 -16.72 3.93 5.17
C ALA A 105 -15.66 4.96 4.74
N GLY A 106 -15.26 5.00 3.46
CA GLY A 106 -14.21 5.88 2.95
C GLY A 106 -12.84 5.62 3.59
N ARG A 107 -12.44 4.35 3.73
CA ARG A 107 -11.17 3.97 4.35
C ARG A 107 -10.43 2.92 3.53
N ALA A 108 -9.11 2.86 3.69
CA ALA A 108 -8.23 1.85 3.13
C ALA A 108 -7.04 1.60 4.07
N GLU A 109 -6.28 0.55 3.79
CA GLU A 109 -5.02 0.25 4.48
C GLU A 109 -3.83 0.47 3.53
N LEU A 110 -2.76 1.08 4.04
CA LEU A 110 -1.52 1.33 3.33
C LEU A 110 -0.53 0.20 3.58
N GLY A 111 -0.05 -0.42 2.49
CA GLY A 111 1.11 -1.31 2.49
C GLY A 111 2.26 -0.70 1.69
N LEU A 112 3.50 -1.04 2.07
CA LEU A 112 4.68 -0.58 1.34
C LEU A 112 5.90 -1.46 1.61
N ALA A 113 6.61 -1.84 0.55
CA ALA A 113 7.89 -2.52 0.60
C ALA A 113 8.91 -1.84 -0.31
N LEU A 114 10.17 -1.77 0.16
CA LEU A 114 11.30 -1.34 -0.65
C LEU A 114 12.44 -2.35 -0.56
N ALA A 115 13.15 -2.54 -1.67
CA ALA A 115 14.41 -3.25 -1.70
C ALA A 115 15.41 -2.62 -0.71
N PRO A 116 16.25 -3.41 -0.01
CA PRO A 116 17.23 -2.88 0.95
C PRO A 116 18.15 -1.81 0.36
N GLY A 117 18.58 -1.97 -0.89
CA GLY A 117 19.39 -0.98 -1.60
C GLY A 117 18.70 0.35 -1.91
N ALA A 118 17.39 0.46 -1.67
CA ALA A 118 16.60 1.69 -1.80
C ALA A 118 16.32 2.38 -0.45
N TRP A 119 16.70 1.76 0.67
CA TRP A 119 16.51 2.33 2.00
C TRP A 119 17.43 3.55 2.24
N GLY A 120 17.02 4.43 3.14
CA GLY A 120 17.81 5.59 3.53
C GLY A 120 17.83 6.75 2.53
N HIS A 121 17.22 6.61 1.35
CA HIS A 121 17.22 7.62 0.29
C HIS A 121 15.96 8.52 0.28
N GLY A 122 15.02 8.29 1.20
CA GLY A 122 13.75 9.02 1.28
C GLY A 122 12.69 8.54 0.28
N TYR A 123 12.95 7.49 -0.50
CA TYR A 123 12.00 6.97 -1.49
C TYR A 123 10.69 6.49 -0.87
N LEU A 124 10.73 5.92 0.34
CA LEU A 124 9.51 5.51 1.04
C LEU A 124 8.59 6.70 1.30
N GLN A 125 9.14 7.80 1.81
CA GLN A 125 8.37 9.02 2.11
C GLN A 125 7.78 9.62 0.83
N GLU A 126 8.55 9.62 -0.24
CA GLU A 126 8.15 10.16 -1.54
C GLU A 126 7.04 9.32 -2.18
N ALA A 127 7.20 7.99 -2.22
CA ALA A 127 6.22 7.07 -2.78
C ALA A 127 4.91 7.06 -1.95
N ALA A 128 5.04 6.88 -0.63
CA ALA A 128 3.87 6.89 0.26
C ALA A 128 3.14 8.25 0.22
N GLY A 129 3.88 9.35 0.19
CA GLY A 129 3.28 10.70 0.06
C GLY A 129 2.44 10.84 -1.20
N ALA A 130 2.92 10.36 -2.35
CA ALA A 130 2.17 10.38 -3.61
C ALA A 130 0.92 9.48 -3.56
N LEU A 131 1.02 8.29 -2.95
CA LEU A 131 -0.11 7.39 -2.81
C LEU A 131 -1.15 7.91 -1.79
N LEU A 132 -0.72 8.54 -0.71
CA LEU A 132 -1.61 9.21 0.26
C LEU A 132 -2.34 10.39 -0.36
N ALA A 133 -1.66 11.23 -1.15
CA ALA A 133 -2.31 12.30 -1.92
C ALA A 133 -3.36 11.73 -2.87
N TYR A 134 -3.06 10.65 -3.58
CA TYR A 134 -4.03 9.97 -4.42
C TYR A 134 -5.22 9.45 -3.61
N GLY A 135 -4.98 8.81 -2.46
CA GLY A 135 -6.04 8.29 -1.60
C GLY A 135 -6.96 9.37 -1.03
N PHE A 136 -6.39 10.46 -0.50
CA PHE A 136 -7.18 11.52 0.12
C PHE A 136 -7.77 12.51 -0.90
N ASP A 137 -6.96 12.99 -1.85
CA ASP A 137 -7.37 14.06 -2.77
C ASP A 137 -8.03 13.49 -4.02
N GLY A 138 -7.61 12.31 -4.49
CA GLY A 138 -8.13 11.64 -5.68
C GLY A 138 -9.32 10.73 -5.42
N LEU A 139 -9.22 9.86 -4.41
CA LEU A 139 -10.27 8.89 -4.07
C LEU A 139 -11.22 9.38 -2.98
N HIS A 140 -10.95 10.55 -2.38
CA HIS A 140 -11.73 11.15 -1.30
C HIS A 140 -11.91 10.23 -0.07
N LEU A 141 -10.89 9.41 0.21
CA LEU A 141 -10.87 8.62 1.43
C LEU A 141 -10.82 9.56 2.64
N ARG A 142 -11.55 9.22 3.69
CA ARG A 142 -11.55 9.99 4.95
C ARG A 142 -10.49 9.52 5.93
N ARG A 143 -9.96 8.28 5.75
CA ARG A 143 -9.01 7.63 6.63
C ARG A 143 -8.16 6.62 5.88
N ILE A 144 -6.86 6.62 6.18
CA ILE A 144 -5.94 5.55 5.74
C ILE A 144 -5.27 4.98 7.00
N GLU A 145 -5.25 3.66 7.07
CA GLU A 145 -4.69 2.87 8.18
C GLU A 145 -3.36 2.23 7.74
N ALA A 146 -2.56 1.78 8.69
CA ALA A 146 -1.40 0.94 8.44
C ALA A 146 -1.15 0.03 9.65
N GLU A 147 -0.89 -1.26 9.40
CA GLU A 147 -0.41 -2.20 10.41
C GLU A 147 1.07 -2.49 10.20
N ILE A 148 1.85 -2.52 11.27
CA ILE A 148 3.26 -2.88 11.23
C ILE A 148 3.62 -3.78 12.42
N ASN A 149 4.61 -4.64 12.25
CA ASN A 149 5.19 -5.37 13.38
C ASN A 149 5.70 -4.40 14.44
N VAL A 150 5.39 -4.62 15.71
CA VAL A 150 5.80 -3.74 16.82
C VAL A 150 7.33 -3.57 16.92
N GLY A 151 8.10 -4.54 16.42
CA GLY A 151 9.57 -4.48 16.35
C GLY A 151 10.11 -3.66 15.18
N ASN A 152 9.25 -3.22 14.23
CA ASN A 152 9.68 -2.47 13.05
C ASN A 152 9.77 -0.96 13.35
N ALA A 153 10.79 -0.57 14.12
CA ALA A 153 11.01 0.82 14.48
C ALA A 153 11.28 1.74 13.26
N ALA A 154 11.76 1.19 12.15
CA ALA A 154 12.00 1.97 10.93
C ALA A 154 10.67 2.35 10.26
N ALA A 155 9.73 1.40 10.13
CA ALA A 155 8.39 1.66 9.62
C ALA A 155 7.61 2.61 10.54
N ALA A 156 7.68 2.42 11.85
CA ALA A 156 7.05 3.32 12.82
C ALA A 156 7.46 4.78 12.59
N ARG A 157 8.76 5.06 12.57
CA ARG A 157 9.27 6.42 12.30
C ARG A 157 8.90 6.94 10.91
N ALA A 158 8.76 6.06 9.93
CA ALA A 158 8.33 6.46 8.59
C ALA A 158 6.86 6.87 8.56
N LEU A 159 5.99 6.11 9.20
CA LEU A 159 4.56 6.44 9.34
C LEU A 159 4.36 7.74 10.13
N GLU A 160 5.06 7.92 11.24
CA GLU A 160 5.00 9.15 12.04
C GLU A 160 5.43 10.38 11.24
N ARG A 161 6.48 10.28 10.42
CA ARG A 161 6.88 11.36 9.51
C ARG A 161 5.85 11.65 8.42
N LEU A 162 5.08 10.66 7.99
CA LEU A 162 3.94 10.84 7.09
C LEU A 162 2.70 11.41 7.80
N GLY A 163 2.74 11.55 9.11
CA GLY A 163 1.66 12.11 9.93
C GLY A 163 0.70 11.10 10.53
N PHE A 164 0.97 9.81 10.34
CA PHE A 164 0.19 8.78 11.00
C PHE A 164 0.37 8.86 12.52
N GLN A 165 -0.71 8.61 13.23
CA GLN A 165 -0.73 8.50 14.68
C GLN A 165 -0.89 7.03 15.08
N ARG A 166 -0.11 6.58 16.07
CA ARG A 166 -0.27 5.25 16.61
C ARG A 166 -1.52 5.20 17.47
N GLU A 167 -2.43 4.28 17.16
CA GLU A 167 -3.73 4.17 17.84
C GLU A 167 -3.80 2.98 18.80
N GLY A 168 -2.94 1.97 18.60
CA GLY A 168 -2.95 0.82 19.48
C GLY A 168 -1.98 -0.27 19.12
N VAL A 169 -2.13 -1.41 19.81
CA VAL A 169 -1.44 -2.68 19.55
C VAL A 169 -2.45 -3.81 19.56
N LEU A 170 -2.42 -4.62 18.55
CA LEU A 170 -3.15 -5.87 18.44
C LEU A 170 -2.21 -7.00 18.85
N ARG A 171 -2.51 -7.64 19.99
CA ARG A 171 -1.68 -8.74 20.49
C ARG A 171 -1.87 -9.98 19.65
N GLU A 172 -0.77 -10.71 19.39
CA GLU A 172 -0.77 -11.98 18.67
C GLU A 172 -1.48 -11.90 17.30
N ARG A 173 -1.33 -10.74 16.64
CA ARG A 173 -2.05 -10.42 15.40
C ARG A 173 -1.56 -11.23 14.21
N TRP A 174 -0.26 -11.49 14.14
CA TRP A 174 0.38 -12.18 13.03
C TRP A 174 0.98 -13.51 13.47
N ALA A 175 0.82 -14.54 12.64
CA ALA A 175 1.39 -15.87 12.82
C ALA A 175 2.07 -16.30 11.53
N VAL A 176 3.41 -16.24 11.48
CA VAL A 176 4.21 -16.55 10.28
C VAL A 176 5.25 -17.58 10.63
N ASN A 177 5.27 -18.71 9.90
CA ASN A 177 6.24 -19.80 10.09
C ASN A 177 6.36 -20.27 11.56
N GLY A 178 5.25 -20.29 12.29
CA GLY A 178 5.20 -20.68 13.71
C GLY A 178 5.65 -19.59 14.69
N SER A 179 6.04 -18.41 14.21
CA SER A 179 6.32 -17.25 15.04
C SER A 179 5.07 -16.37 15.16
N ILE A 180 4.73 -16.02 16.40
CA ILE A 180 3.59 -15.14 16.70
C ILE A 180 4.12 -13.75 17.07
N SER A 181 3.49 -12.69 16.57
CA SER A 181 3.88 -11.33 16.87
C SER A 181 2.71 -10.36 16.98
N ASP A 182 2.93 -9.30 17.74
CA ASP A 182 1.99 -8.19 17.88
C ASP A 182 2.11 -7.24 16.70
N ALA A 183 1.01 -6.59 16.32
CA ALA A 183 0.99 -5.50 15.35
C ALA A 183 0.65 -4.17 16.01
N ALA A 184 1.36 -3.11 15.62
CA ALA A 184 1.02 -1.74 15.95
C ALA A 184 0.13 -1.16 14.84
N VAL A 185 -1.00 -0.58 15.24
CA VAL A 185 -1.97 0.03 14.33
C VAL A 185 -1.76 1.54 14.31
N TYR A 186 -1.72 2.09 13.12
CA TYR A 186 -1.58 3.52 12.84
C TYR A 186 -2.75 4.01 12.00
N GLY A 187 -3.16 5.25 12.19
CA GLY A 187 -4.20 5.92 11.42
C GLY A 187 -3.80 7.31 10.99
N LEU A 188 -4.24 7.73 9.81
CA LEU A 188 -4.14 9.09 9.30
C LEU A 188 -5.50 9.51 8.75
N LEU A 189 -5.96 10.70 9.14
CA LEU A 189 -7.25 11.23 8.73
C LEU A 189 -7.08 12.29 7.64
N ALA A 190 -8.04 12.39 6.73
CA ALA A 190 -8.04 13.38 5.65
C ALA A 190 -7.82 14.81 6.16
N ARG A 191 -8.43 15.19 7.29
CA ARG A 191 -8.24 16.52 7.89
C ARG A 191 -6.82 16.77 8.40
N GLU A 192 -6.12 15.71 8.85
CA GLU A 192 -4.73 15.78 9.31
C GLU A 192 -3.78 15.87 8.12
N TRP A 193 -4.09 15.15 7.04
CA TRP A 193 -3.37 15.23 5.78
C TRP A 193 -3.45 16.65 5.19
N ALA A 194 -4.66 17.20 5.06
CA ALA A 194 -4.88 18.55 4.54
C ALA A 194 -4.15 19.63 5.33
N ALA A 195 -4.06 19.52 6.65
CA ALA A 195 -3.35 20.48 7.49
C ALA A 195 -1.83 20.53 7.24
N ARG A 196 -1.23 19.44 6.72
CA ARG A 196 0.22 19.36 6.40
C ARG A 196 0.60 20.04 5.08
N SER A 197 -0.36 20.20 4.16
CA SER A 197 -0.12 20.79 2.84
C SER A 197 -0.11 22.33 2.87
N VAL A 198 -0.31 22.94 4.05
CA VAL A 198 -0.43 24.40 4.24
C VAL A 198 0.89 25.02 4.79
N ASP A 199 1.85 24.21 5.21
CA ASP A 199 3.19 24.63 5.66
C ASP A 199 4.25 24.37 4.57
#